data_63f5d368b78aa2068594bbfbc1b1947e
#
_entry.id   63f5d368b78aa2068594bbfbc1b1947e
#
_cell.length_a   1.000
_cell.length_b   1.000
_cell.length_c   1.000
_cell.angle_alpha   90.00
_cell.angle_beta   90.00
_cell.angle_gamma   90.00
#
_symmetry.space_group_name_H-M   'P 1'
#
loop_
_entity.id
_entity.type
_entity.pdbx_description
1 polymer ?
#
loop_
_entity_poly.entity_id
_entity_poly.type
_entity_poly.pdbx_seq_one_letter_code
_entity_poly.pdbx_strand_id
1 'polypeptide(L)'
;MIQLDGISKVYKIRSGYMKYHDLYALDNISTTFRNNIISGITGASGSGKTTLANIITGYDTDYAGQILYNNSPVRTAGYVRYVFQDPYISMNPVKTVEWHLATAASINNVEMSDAIKKLEIAGMDYSIYKDRYGHSLSGGELQKLALAISIIPEPEFIVLDEAFSMMDSITLFKTLNFLKQLKKTISIIYIDHDINRIAFASDYVYILNHGKIIEENYTDKIMNDPLNDFTKELIKYSPDYHRRI
;
A
#
# COMPACT_ATOMS: atom_id res chain seq x y z
N MET A 1 -15.31 -1.80 4.93
CA MET A 1 -14.28 -1.52 5.97
C MET A 1 -13.51 -2.78 6.32
N ILE A 2 -12.28 -2.63 6.82
CA ILE A 2 -11.47 -3.75 7.33
C ILE A 2 -11.23 -3.48 8.82
N GLN A 3 -11.61 -4.45 9.68
CA GLN A 3 -11.40 -4.38 11.12
C GLN A 3 -10.38 -5.42 11.54
N LEU A 4 -9.43 -5.03 12.35
CA LEU A 4 -8.43 -5.88 12.97
C LEU A 4 -8.74 -6.01 14.45
N ASP A 5 -8.70 -7.23 14.98
CA ASP A 5 -8.91 -7.52 16.39
C ASP A 5 -7.81 -8.43 16.90
N GLY A 6 -6.91 -7.88 17.74
CA GLY A 6 -5.84 -8.59 18.41
C GLY A 6 -4.78 -9.20 17.48
N ILE A 7 -4.52 -8.60 16.30
CA ILE A 7 -3.59 -9.15 15.32
C ILE A 7 -2.18 -9.18 15.90
N SER A 8 -1.61 -10.38 15.97
CA SER A 8 -0.23 -10.61 16.41
C SER A 8 0.50 -11.56 15.47
N LYS A 9 1.77 -11.26 15.18
CA LYS A 9 2.64 -12.07 14.33
C LYS A 9 4.01 -12.22 14.94
N VAL A 10 4.46 -13.47 15.07
CA VAL A 10 5.78 -13.82 15.61
C VAL A 10 6.56 -14.59 14.55
N TYR A 11 7.78 -14.13 14.26
CA TYR A 11 8.73 -14.86 13.44
C TYR A 11 9.80 -15.50 14.32
N LYS A 12 10.15 -16.78 14.04
CA LYS A 12 11.28 -17.43 14.68
C LYS A 12 12.56 -17.14 13.91
N ILE A 13 13.44 -16.33 14.47
CA ILE A 13 14.70 -15.96 13.85
C ILE A 13 15.83 -16.81 14.43
N ARG A 14 16.65 -17.37 13.54
CA ARG A 14 17.84 -18.13 13.94
C ARG A 14 18.95 -17.17 14.38
N SER A 15 19.40 -17.29 15.64
CA SER A 15 20.44 -16.45 16.23
C SER A 15 21.78 -17.17 16.46
N GLY A 16 21.94 -18.37 15.87
CA GLY A 16 23.17 -19.19 16.01
C GLY A 16 22.93 -20.65 15.67
N TYR A 17 23.91 -21.51 16.01
CA TYR A 17 23.75 -22.94 15.82
C TYR A 17 22.67 -23.47 16.77
N MET A 18 21.51 -23.91 16.21
CA MET A 18 20.32 -24.42 16.93
C MET A 18 19.67 -23.45 17.96
N LYS A 19 19.96 -22.15 17.91
CA LYS A 19 19.27 -21.15 18.75
C LYS A 19 18.30 -20.32 17.92
N TYR A 20 17.08 -20.19 18.42
CA TYR A 20 16.02 -19.36 17.84
C TYR A 20 15.58 -18.35 18.88
N HIS A 21 15.17 -17.17 18.45
CA HIS A 21 14.47 -16.21 19.27
C HIS A 21 13.21 -15.73 18.54
N ASP A 22 12.21 -15.36 19.30
CA ASP A 22 10.96 -14.86 18.77
C ASP A 22 11.09 -13.37 18.47
N LEU A 23 10.75 -12.98 17.23
CA LEU A 23 10.59 -11.59 16.82
C LEU A 23 9.11 -11.30 16.70
N TYR A 24 8.59 -10.45 17.55
CA TYR A 24 7.22 -9.94 17.47
C TYR A 24 7.15 -8.86 16.39
N ALA A 25 6.75 -9.27 15.20
CA ALA A 25 6.58 -8.33 14.07
C ALA A 25 5.32 -7.49 14.23
N LEU A 26 4.25 -8.07 14.80
CA LEU A 26 3.03 -7.39 15.22
C LEU A 26 2.63 -7.89 16.62
N ASP A 27 2.17 -6.97 17.46
CA ASP A 27 1.80 -7.24 18.86
C ASP A 27 0.45 -6.60 19.19
N ASN A 28 -0.62 -7.43 19.16
CA ASN A 28 -1.97 -7.11 19.58
C ASN A 28 -2.56 -5.85 18.90
N ILE A 29 -2.49 -5.78 17.56
CA ILE A 29 -3.06 -4.68 16.80
C ILE A 29 -4.57 -4.83 16.68
N SER A 30 -5.30 -3.83 17.19
CA SER A 30 -6.75 -3.69 17.03
C SER A 30 -7.07 -2.30 16.49
N THR A 31 -7.62 -2.23 15.27
CA THR A 31 -7.97 -0.97 14.61
C THR A 31 -8.93 -1.19 13.44
N THR A 32 -9.37 -0.09 12.80
CA THR A 32 -10.33 -0.16 11.69
C THR A 32 -9.89 0.74 10.53
N PHE A 33 -9.72 0.15 9.34
CA PHE A 33 -9.55 0.88 8.09
C PHE A 33 -10.93 1.18 7.48
N ARG A 34 -11.22 2.48 7.32
CA ARG A 34 -12.54 2.96 6.87
C ARG A 34 -12.63 2.97 5.35
N ASN A 35 -13.86 2.87 4.83
CA ASN A 35 -14.10 2.99 3.40
C ASN A 35 -13.96 4.45 2.91
N ASN A 36 -13.65 4.61 1.64
CA ASN A 36 -13.62 5.88 0.90
C ASN A 36 -12.66 6.92 1.46
N ILE A 37 -11.63 6.48 2.16
CA ILE A 37 -10.53 7.34 2.62
C ILE A 37 -9.18 6.73 2.25
N ILE A 38 -8.14 7.55 2.31
CA ILE A 38 -6.75 7.09 2.29
C ILE A 38 -6.28 6.96 3.74
N SER A 39 -6.05 5.71 4.16
CA SER A 39 -5.45 5.37 5.45
C SER A 39 -3.93 5.29 5.28
N GLY A 40 -3.19 6.25 5.80
CA GLY A 40 -1.73 6.26 5.76
C GLY A 40 -1.13 5.44 6.90
N ILE A 41 -0.16 4.59 6.61
CA ILE A 41 0.62 3.86 7.63
C ILE A 41 2.08 4.27 7.50
N THR A 42 2.68 4.75 8.59
CA THR A 42 4.10 5.10 8.64
C THR A 42 4.75 4.62 9.95
N GLY A 43 6.06 4.73 10.04
CA GLY A 43 6.85 4.31 11.20
C GLY A 43 8.25 3.88 10.80
N ALA A 44 9.08 3.55 11.78
CA ALA A 44 10.46 3.11 11.58
C ALA A 44 10.57 1.89 10.62
N SER A 45 11.75 1.73 10.01
CA SER A 45 12.05 0.48 9.30
C SER A 45 11.97 -0.70 10.28
N GLY A 46 11.38 -1.81 9.82
CA GLY A 46 11.18 -2.98 10.69
C GLY A 46 10.05 -2.84 11.73
N SER A 47 9.23 -1.79 11.68
CA SER A 47 8.11 -1.61 12.63
C SER A 47 6.93 -2.57 12.41
N GLY A 48 6.91 -3.33 11.29
CA GLY A 48 5.86 -4.31 10.99
C GLY A 48 4.89 -3.91 9.87
N LYS A 49 5.10 -2.78 9.18
CA LYS A 49 4.18 -2.24 8.14
C LYS A 49 3.90 -3.25 7.02
N THR A 50 4.93 -3.80 6.40
CA THR A 50 4.81 -4.83 5.34
C THR A 50 4.19 -6.12 5.86
N THR A 51 4.50 -6.53 7.11
CA THR A 51 3.85 -7.67 7.73
C THR A 51 2.35 -7.45 7.88
N LEU A 52 1.94 -6.25 8.33
CA LEU A 52 0.53 -5.87 8.44
C LEU A 52 -0.15 -5.86 7.07
N ALA A 53 0.51 -5.31 6.03
CA ALA A 53 0.03 -5.34 4.65
C ALA A 53 -0.21 -6.76 4.15
N ASN A 54 0.75 -7.67 4.36
CA ASN A 54 0.66 -9.08 3.95
C ASN A 54 -0.51 -9.79 4.62
N ILE A 55 -0.75 -9.52 5.91
CA ILE A 55 -1.86 -10.12 6.66
C ILE A 55 -3.20 -9.57 6.15
N ILE A 56 -3.35 -8.25 5.99
CA ILE A 56 -4.59 -7.62 5.48
C ILE A 56 -4.93 -8.13 4.08
N THR A 57 -3.93 -8.34 3.24
CA THR A 57 -4.11 -8.80 1.86
C THR A 57 -4.22 -10.33 1.75
N GLY A 58 -3.97 -11.05 2.85
CA GLY A 58 -4.03 -12.52 2.94
C GLY A 58 -2.87 -13.23 2.26
N TYR A 59 -1.75 -12.54 2.04
CA TYR A 59 -0.49 -13.18 1.63
C TYR A 59 0.17 -13.94 2.80
N ASP A 60 -0.01 -13.44 4.03
CA ASP A 60 0.37 -14.15 5.25
C ASP A 60 -0.91 -14.50 6.02
N THR A 61 -1.13 -15.79 6.23
CA THR A 61 -2.30 -16.32 6.95
C THR A 61 -1.94 -16.92 8.31
N ASP A 62 -0.65 -16.94 8.67
CA ASP A 62 -0.15 -17.44 9.94
C ASP A 62 0.00 -16.29 10.95
N TYR A 63 -1.09 -15.94 11.61
CA TYR A 63 -1.16 -14.89 12.63
C TYR A 63 -2.21 -15.23 13.69
N ALA A 64 -2.11 -14.63 14.87
CA ALA A 64 -3.14 -14.67 15.90
C ALA A 64 -4.06 -13.45 15.76
N GLY A 65 -5.30 -13.57 16.25
CA GLY A 65 -6.33 -12.54 16.15
C GLY A 65 -7.31 -12.79 15.01
N GLN A 66 -8.13 -11.78 14.71
CA GLN A 66 -9.18 -11.87 13.69
C GLN A 66 -9.19 -10.64 12.78
N ILE A 67 -9.49 -10.87 11.50
CA ILE A 67 -9.77 -9.81 10.53
C ILE A 67 -11.21 -9.96 10.05
N LEU A 68 -11.94 -8.83 10.05
CA LEU A 68 -13.27 -8.75 9.48
C LEU A 68 -13.27 -7.83 8.25
N TYR A 69 -13.77 -8.34 7.14
CA TYR A 69 -13.98 -7.61 5.90
C TYR A 69 -15.49 -7.33 5.76
N ASN A 70 -15.90 -6.06 5.92
CA ASN A 70 -17.32 -5.67 6.02
C ASN A 70 -18.12 -6.54 7.01
N ASN A 71 -17.58 -6.67 8.24
CA ASN A 71 -18.14 -7.48 9.33
C ASN A 71 -18.18 -9.01 9.04
N SER A 72 -17.51 -9.49 7.99
CA SER A 72 -17.38 -10.92 7.69
C SER A 72 -15.93 -11.36 7.87
N PRO A 73 -15.66 -12.52 8.50
CA PRO A 73 -14.33 -13.08 8.60
C PRO A 73 -13.83 -13.64 7.26
N VAL A 74 -14.73 -13.80 6.29
CA VAL A 74 -14.41 -14.34 4.96
C VAL A 74 -14.15 -13.18 4.01
N ARG A 75 -12.94 -13.13 3.48
CA ARG A 75 -12.58 -12.17 2.44
C ARG A 75 -13.12 -12.64 1.09
N THR A 76 -13.97 -11.84 0.48
CA THR A 76 -14.42 -12.08 -0.90
C THR A 76 -13.23 -11.93 -1.85
N ALA A 77 -13.13 -12.83 -2.84
CA ALA A 77 -12.08 -12.73 -3.86
C ALA A 77 -12.11 -11.34 -4.53
N GLY A 78 -10.94 -10.70 -4.62
CA GLY A 78 -10.82 -9.35 -5.19
C GLY A 78 -11.17 -8.21 -4.24
N TYR A 79 -11.61 -8.48 -3.02
CA TYR A 79 -11.96 -7.43 -2.04
C TYR A 79 -10.78 -6.49 -1.72
N VAL A 80 -9.57 -7.05 -1.57
CA VAL A 80 -8.33 -6.29 -1.34
C VAL A 80 -7.32 -6.65 -2.41
N ARG A 81 -6.67 -5.65 -3.02
CA ARG A 81 -5.54 -5.82 -3.93
C ARG A 81 -4.28 -5.24 -3.31
N TYR A 82 -3.13 -5.79 -3.72
CA TYR A 82 -1.81 -5.40 -3.21
C TYR A 82 -0.92 -4.92 -4.34
N VAL A 83 -0.32 -3.75 -4.18
CA VAL A 83 0.79 -3.25 -5.01
C VAL A 83 2.06 -3.32 -4.19
N PHE A 84 2.98 -4.18 -4.61
CA PHE A 84 4.24 -4.43 -3.93
C PHE A 84 5.23 -3.28 -4.10
N GLN A 85 6.13 -3.14 -3.15
CA GLN A 85 7.26 -2.20 -3.20
C GLN A 85 8.12 -2.41 -4.46
N ASP A 86 8.45 -3.67 -4.78
CA ASP A 86 9.18 -4.03 -5.99
C ASP A 86 8.21 -4.46 -7.09
N PRO A 87 8.00 -3.62 -8.14
CA PRO A 87 7.09 -3.95 -9.23
C PRO A 87 7.59 -5.12 -10.09
N TYR A 88 8.90 -5.43 -10.08
CA TYR A 88 9.45 -6.55 -10.84
C TYR A 88 8.97 -7.92 -10.34
N ILE A 89 8.52 -8.02 -9.09
CA ILE A 89 7.94 -9.26 -8.54
C ILE A 89 6.61 -9.60 -9.23
N SER A 90 5.83 -8.58 -9.60
CA SER A 90 4.47 -8.74 -10.12
C SER A 90 4.38 -8.66 -11.65
N MET A 91 5.46 -8.22 -12.33
CA MET A 91 5.47 -7.99 -13.77
C MET A 91 6.38 -8.98 -14.49
N ASN A 92 5.88 -9.59 -15.56
CA ASN A 92 6.71 -10.44 -16.42
C ASN A 92 7.56 -9.56 -17.35
N PRO A 93 8.90 -9.55 -17.21
CA PRO A 93 9.77 -8.63 -17.96
C PRO A 93 9.79 -8.87 -19.49
N VAL A 94 9.44 -10.07 -19.94
CA VAL A 94 9.44 -10.46 -21.37
C VAL A 94 8.06 -10.39 -22.01
N LYS A 95 7.09 -9.78 -21.34
CA LYS A 95 5.75 -9.55 -21.88
C LYS A 95 5.50 -8.06 -22.04
N THR A 96 4.61 -7.71 -22.98
CA THR A 96 4.25 -6.32 -23.27
C THR A 96 3.23 -5.77 -22.26
N VAL A 97 3.10 -4.44 -22.20
CA VAL A 97 2.05 -3.77 -21.42
C VAL A 97 0.67 -4.27 -21.80
N GLU A 98 0.39 -4.38 -23.11
CA GLU A 98 -0.88 -4.92 -23.61
C GLU A 98 -1.14 -6.34 -23.09
N TRP A 99 -0.13 -7.22 -23.11
CA TRP A 99 -0.27 -8.58 -22.57
C TRP A 99 -0.66 -8.58 -21.10
N HIS A 100 -0.04 -7.71 -20.28
CA HIS A 100 -0.38 -7.59 -18.86
C HIS A 100 -1.81 -7.12 -18.64
N LEU A 101 -2.24 -6.09 -19.41
CA LEU A 101 -3.61 -5.58 -19.34
C LEU A 101 -4.63 -6.65 -19.79
N ALA A 102 -4.40 -7.30 -20.92
CA ALA A 102 -5.28 -8.34 -21.44
C ALA A 102 -5.40 -9.52 -20.49
N THR A 103 -4.26 -9.94 -19.89
CA THR A 103 -4.26 -11.01 -18.88
C THR A 103 -5.07 -10.62 -17.65
N ALA A 104 -4.86 -9.39 -17.12
CA ALA A 104 -5.60 -8.91 -15.96
C ALA A 104 -7.11 -8.75 -16.27
N ALA A 105 -7.45 -8.22 -17.44
CA ALA A 105 -8.83 -8.08 -17.91
C ALA A 105 -9.52 -9.46 -17.99
N SER A 106 -8.87 -10.43 -18.64
CA SER A 106 -9.40 -11.80 -18.80
C SER A 106 -9.63 -12.49 -17.46
N ILE A 107 -8.67 -12.43 -16.52
CA ILE A 107 -8.79 -13.09 -15.21
C ILE A 107 -9.94 -12.48 -14.39
N ASN A 108 -10.20 -11.18 -14.56
CA ASN A 108 -11.23 -10.49 -13.77
C ASN A 108 -12.56 -10.32 -14.53
N ASN A 109 -12.72 -10.92 -15.73
CA ASN A 109 -13.91 -10.80 -16.61
C ASN A 109 -14.26 -9.33 -16.91
N VAL A 110 -13.25 -8.51 -17.19
CA VAL A 110 -13.38 -7.08 -17.54
C VAL A 110 -13.05 -6.90 -19.02
N GLU A 111 -13.75 -6.00 -19.70
CA GLU A 111 -13.46 -5.67 -21.10
C GLU A 111 -12.09 -4.98 -21.24
N MET A 112 -11.36 -5.28 -22.33
CA MET A 112 -10.06 -4.67 -22.59
C MET A 112 -10.12 -3.14 -22.66
N SER A 113 -11.22 -2.59 -23.16
CA SER A 113 -11.46 -1.14 -23.21
C SER A 113 -11.45 -0.49 -21.80
N ASP A 114 -11.97 -1.20 -20.79
CA ASP A 114 -11.98 -0.68 -19.43
C ASP A 114 -10.60 -0.86 -18.76
N ALA A 115 -9.89 -1.93 -19.05
CA ALA A 115 -8.50 -2.09 -18.62
C ALA A 115 -7.59 -0.99 -19.19
N ILE A 116 -7.78 -0.61 -20.47
CA ILE A 116 -7.08 0.53 -21.10
C ILE A 116 -7.38 1.83 -20.36
N LYS A 117 -8.65 2.12 -20.04
CA LYS A 117 -9.02 3.30 -19.25
C LYS A 117 -8.31 3.35 -17.90
N LYS A 118 -8.17 2.20 -17.20
CA LYS A 118 -7.44 2.14 -15.93
C LYS A 118 -5.95 2.46 -16.11
N LEU A 119 -5.32 2.03 -17.22
CA LEU A 119 -3.95 2.40 -17.56
C LEU A 119 -3.80 3.91 -17.77
N GLU A 120 -4.70 4.50 -18.57
CA GLU A 120 -4.68 5.94 -18.87
C GLU A 120 -4.91 6.78 -17.62
N ILE A 121 -5.84 6.36 -16.76
CA ILE A 121 -6.09 6.98 -15.44
C ILE A 121 -4.85 6.91 -14.54
N ALA A 122 -4.08 5.81 -14.59
CA ALA A 122 -2.79 5.70 -13.88
C ALA A 122 -1.66 6.55 -14.50
N GLY A 123 -1.94 7.28 -15.58
CA GLY A 123 -1.01 8.21 -16.22
C GLY A 123 -0.07 7.54 -17.23
N MET A 124 -0.55 6.51 -17.94
CA MET A 124 0.17 5.86 -19.04
C MET A 124 -0.72 5.83 -20.29
N ASP A 125 -0.29 6.50 -21.37
CA ASP A 125 -0.99 6.49 -22.66
C ASP A 125 -0.85 5.13 -23.33
N TYR A 126 -1.98 4.44 -23.53
CA TYR A 126 -1.99 3.11 -24.11
C TYR A 126 -1.32 3.06 -25.51
N SER A 127 -1.53 4.08 -26.34
CA SER A 127 -0.99 4.13 -27.70
C SER A 127 0.56 4.14 -27.72
N ILE A 128 1.17 4.69 -26.66
CA ILE A 128 2.63 4.83 -26.51
C ILE A 128 3.23 3.58 -25.88
N TYR A 129 2.52 2.98 -24.91
CA TYR A 129 3.11 1.94 -24.05
C TYR A 129 2.73 0.51 -24.43
N LYS A 130 1.66 0.27 -25.17
CA LYS A 130 1.09 -1.07 -25.38
C LYS A 130 2.09 -2.13 -25.86
N ASP A 131 2.98 -1.77 -26.78
CA ASP A 131 3.97 -2.67 -27.38
C ASP A 131 5.30 -2.73 -26.60
N ARG A 132 5.46 -1.93 -25.55
CA ARG A 132 6.67 -1.93 -24.72
C ARG A 132 6.69 -3.14 -23.78
N TYR A 133 7.86 -3.78 -23.71
CA TYR A 133 8.10 -4.91 -22.80
C TYR A 133 8.37 -4.43 -21.38
N GLY A 134 8.03 -5.26 -20.38
CA GLY A 134 8.26 -4.94 -18.97
C GLY A 134 9.70 -4.52 -18.66
N HIS A 135 10.71 -5.21 -19.23
CA HIS A 135 12.12 -4.87 -19.04
C HIS A 135 12.54 -3.52 -19.65
N SER A 136 11.75 -2.96 -20.58
CA SER A 136 12.03 -1.66 -21.21
C SER A 136 11.39 -0.48 -20.50
N LEU A 137 10.58 -0.74 -19.47
CA LEU A 137 9.94 0.30 -18.65
C LEU A 137 10.88 0.75 -17.54
N SER A 138 10.83 2.03 -17.20
CA SER A 138 11.45 2.54 -15.97
C SER A 138 10.74 2.00 -14.74
N GLY A 139 11.39 2.03 -13.56
CA GLY A 139 10.77 1.60 -12.32
C GLY A 139 9.46 2.32 -12.01
N GLY A 140 9.40 3.64 -12.23
CA GLY A 140 8.17 4.42 -12.05
C GLY A 140 7.06 4.08 -13.06
N GLU A 141 7.39 3.74 -14.31
CA GLU A 141 6.42 3.25 -15.31
C GLU A 141 5.88 1.88 -14.91
N LEU A 142 6.74 0.98 -14.41
CA LEU A 142 6.31 -0.32 -13.87
C LEU A 142 5.37 -0.16 -12.66
N GLN A 143 5.67 0.78 -11.76
CA GLN A 143 4.80 1.08 -10.61
C GLN A 143 3.42 1.60 -11.03
N LYS A 144 3.37 2.45 -12.08
CA LYS A 144 2.09 2.88 -12.67
C LYS A 144 1.33 1.73 -13.32
N LEU A 145 2.01 0.85 -14.05
CA LEU A 145 1.40 -0.34 -14.64
C LEU A 145 0.84 -1.27 -13.55
N ALA A 146 1.61 -1.50 -12.47
CA ALA A 146 1.16 -2.30 -11.33
C ALA A 146 -0.09 -1.71 -10.68
N LEU A 147 -0.12 -0.39 -10.47
CA LEU A 147 -1.30 0.32 -9.97
C LEU A 147 -2.50 0.14 -10.92
N ALA A 148 -2.31 0.36 -12.23
CA ALA A 148 -3.37 0.21 -13.23
C ALA A 148 -3.99 -1.19 -13.19
N ILE A 149 -3.16 -2.23 -13.19
CA ILE A 149 -3.60 -3.63 -13.13
C ILE A 149 -4.38 -3.92 -11.84
N SER A 150 -3.92 -3.37 -10.72
CA SER A 150 -4.54 -3.59 -9.41
C SER A 150 -5.93 -2.99 -9.28
N ILE A 151 -6.24 -1.93 -10.04
CA ILE A 151 -7.55 -1.26 -10.02
C ILE A 151 -8.51 -1.75 -11.13
N ILE A 152 -8.06 -2.63 -12.03
CA ILE A 152 -8.93 -3.22 -13.08
C ILE A 152 -10.17 -3.91 -12.47
N PRO A 153 -10.04 -4.76 -11.43
CA PRO A 153 -11.19 -5.46 -10.85
C PRO A 153 -12.06 -4.58 -9.93
N GLU A 154 -11.79 -3.29 -9.83
CA GLU A 154 -12.50 -2.35 -8.94
C GLU A 154 -12.61 -2.87 -7.50
N PRO A 155 -11.48 -3.15 -6.82
CA PRO A 155 -11.51 -3.70 -5.48
C PRO A 155 -12.09 -2.70 -4.47
N GLU A 156 -12.62 -3.19 -3.35
CA GLU A 156 -13.05 -2.34 -2.23
C GLU A 156 -11.85 -1.62 -1.57
N PHE A 157 -10.71 -2.33 -1.51
CA PHE A 157 -9.47 -1.80 -0.94
C PHE A 157 -8.27 -2.09 -1.84
N ILE A 158 -7.34 -1.15 -1.86
CA ILE A 158 -6.00 -1.35 -2.41
C ILE A 158 -4.95 -1.03 -1.32
N VAL A 159 -3.97 -1.91 -1.17
CA VAL A 159 -2.81 -1.70 -0.29
C VAL A 159 -1.62 -1.34 -1.16
N LEU A 160 -1.00 -0.20 -0.90
CA LEU A 160 0.15 0.35 -1.61
C LEU A 160 1.34 0.37 -0.63
N ASP A 161 2.22 -0.64 -0.70
CA ASP A 161 3.36 -0.76 0.22
C ASP A 161 4.63 -0.22 -0.45
N GLU A 162 5.04 1.00 -0.08
CA GLU A 162 6.14 1.76 -0.68
C GLU A 162 6.11 1.75 -2.23
N ALA A 163 4.89 1.67 -2.78
CA ALA A 163 4.62 1.37 -4.19
C ALA A 163 5.10 2.45 -5.18
N PHE A 164 5.60 3.58 -4.70
CA PHE A 164 6.03 4.72 -5.51
C PHE A 164 7.47 5.18 -5.22
N SER A 165 8.26 4.31 -4.61
CA SER A 165 9.65 4.60 -4.21
C SER A 165 10.60 4.87 -5.39
N MET A 166 10.27 4.39 -6.59
CA MET A 166 11.08 4.58 -7.81
C MET A 166 10.64 5.77 -8.68
N MET A 167 9.64 6.55 -8.22
CA MET A 167 9.15 7.72 -8.96
C MET A 167 9.97 8.98 -8.61
N ASP A 168 10.22 9.80 -9.61
CA ASP A 168 10.70 11.17 -9.39
C ASP A 168 9.64 12.02 -8.67
N SER A 169 10.06 13.13 -8.05
CA SER A 169 9.19 13.96 -7.20
C SER A 169 7.96 14.50 -7.94
N ILE A 170 8.08 14.86 -9.24
CA ILE A 170 6.95 15.41 -10.01
C ILE A 170 5.93 14.32 -10.31
N THR A 171 6.42 13.16 -10.75
CA THR A 171 5.57 11.98 -11.04
C THR A 171 4.89 11.50 -9.77
N LEU A 172 5.62 11.39 -8.67
CA LEU A 172 5.09 11.03 -7.36
C LEU A 172 3.94 11.97 -6.93
N PHE A 173 4.17 13.29 -6.99
CA PHE A 173 3.15 14.28 -6.63
C PHE A 173 1.86 14.12 -7.45
N LYS A 174 1.98 13.92 -8.77
CA LYS A 174 0.83 13.66 -9.66
C LYS A 174 0.11 12.38 -9.26
N THR A 175 0.85 11.31 -8.94
CA THR A 175 0.30 10.02 -8.51
C THR A 175 -0.41 10.13 -7.17
N LEU A 176 0.16 10.81 -6.18
CA LEU A 176 -0.50 11.04 -4.89
C LEU A 176 -1.79 11.88 -5.03
N ASN A 177 -1.80 12.90 -5.90
CA ASN A 177 -3.03 13.64 -6.22
C ASN A 177 -4.07 12.76 -6.93
N PHE A 178 -3.63 11.83 -7.79
CA PHE A 178 -4.53 10.86 -8.39
C PHE A 178 -5.15 9.94 -7.32
N LEU A 179 -4.41 9.46 -6.32
CA LEU A 179 -4.95 8.66 -5.22
C LEU A 179 -6.09 9.39 -4.49
N LYS A 180 -5.98 10.72 -4.32
CA LYS A 180 -7.05 11.54 -3.72
C LYS A 180 -8.35 11.55 -4.54
N GLN A 181 -8.28 11.30 -5.84
CA GLN A 181 -9.48 11.10 -6.67
C GLN A 181 -9.96 9.66 -6.61
N LEU A 182 -9.02 8.70 -6.67
CA LEU A 182 -9.30 7.27 -6.65
C LEU A 182 -10.01 6.81 -5.37
N LYS A 183 -9.74 7.43 -4.21
CA LYS A 183 -10.38 7.10 -2.94
C LYS A 183 -11.90 7.25 -2.93
N LYS A 184 -12.48 7.98 -3.88
CA LYS A 184 -13.94 8.12 -4.02
C LYS A 184 -14.62 6.82 -4.41
N THR A 185 -13.88 5.91 -5.05
CA THR A 185 -14.38 4.62 -5.55
C THR A 185 -13.69 3.43 -4.89
N ILE A 186 -12.41 3.56 -4.53
CA ILE A 186 -11.58 2.47 -3.95
C ILE A 186 -10.94 3.00 -2.67
N SER A 187 -11.14 2.32 -1.55
CA SER A 187 -10.47 2.66 -0.28
C SER A 187 -8.99 2.31 -0.36
N ILE A 188 -8.12 3.16 0.20
CA ILE A 188 -6.67 3.02 0.02
C ILE A 188 -5.99 2.87 1.38
N ILE A 189 -5.12 1.88 1.51
CA ILE A 189 -4.13 1.78 2.58
C ILE A 189 -2.79 2.11 1.94
N TYR A 190 -2.23 3.29 2.26
CA TYR A 190 -0.97 3.79 1.73
C TYR A 190 0.12 3.69 2.79
N ILE A 191 1.15 2.92 2.50
CA ILE A 191 2.30 2.69 3.39
C ILE A 191 3.52 3.38 2.79
N ASP A 192 4.14 4.25 3.56
CA ASP A 192 5.41 4.89 3.21
C ASP A 192 6.21 5.18 4.51
N HIS A 193 7.52 5.22 4.40
CA HIS A 193 8.41 5.59 5.51
C HIS A 193 8.50 7.11 5.70
N ASP A 194 8.12 7.92 4.71
CA ASP A 194 8.12 9.38 4.76
C ASP A 194 6.76 9.90 5.24
N ILE A 195 6.74 10.44 6.47
CA ILE A 195 5.51 10.99 7.08
C ILE A 195 4.94 12.18 6.28
N ASN A 196 5.76 12.95 5.55
CA ASN A 196 5.26 14.06 4.74
C ASN A 196 4.51 13.57 3.51
N ARG A 197 4.97 12.47 2.88
CA ARG A 197 4.23 11.82 1.77
C ARG A 197 2.91 11.24 2.27
N ILE A 198 2.94 10.59 3.44
CA ILE A 198 1.75 10.09 4.12
C ILE A 198 0.79 11.24 4.43
N ALA A 199 1.26 12.31 5.06
CA ALA A 199 0.45 13.47 5.40
C ALA A 199 -0.15 14.17 4.17
N PHE A 200 0.62 14.25 3.08
CA PHE A 200 0.11 14.82 1.84
C PHE A 200 -1.03 14.02 1.23
N ALA A 201 -0.95 12.69 1.26
CA ALA A 201 -1.90 11.81 0.57
C ALA A 201 -3.10 11.41 1.43
N SER A 202 -2.91 11.22 2.74
CA SER A 202 -3.83 10.47 3.60
C SER A 202 -4.81 11.36 4.36
N ASP A 203 -5.98 10.80 4.67
CA ASP A 203 -7.00 11.44 5.48
C ASP A 203 -6.82 11.08 6.97
N TYR A 204 -6.39 9.85 7.24
CA TYR A 204 -6.18 9.30 8.57
C TYR A 204 -4.84 8.56 8.60
N VAL A 205 -4.07 8.70 9.67
CA VAL A 205 -2.70 8.18 9.78
C VAL A 205 -2.57 7.27 10.98
N TYR A 206 -1.87 6.17 10.77
CA TYR A 206 -1.48 5.17 11.77
C TYR A 206 0.03 5.17 11.89
N ILE A 207 0.54 5.41 13.10
CA ILE A 207 1.96 5.37 13.41
C ILE A 207 2.29 4.01 14.01
N LEU A 208 3.08 3.23 13.27
CA LEU A 208 3.49 1.89 13.67
C LEU A 208 4.91 1.91 14.22
N ASN A 209 5.10 1.39 15.42
CA ASN A 209 6.41 1.24 16.03
C ASN A 209 6.51 -0.05 16.85
N HIS A 210 7.59 -0.82 16.67
CA HIS A 210 7.81 -2.10 17.35
C HIS A 210 6.59 -3.04 17.35
N GLY A 211 5.94 -3.18 16.19
CA GLY A 211 4.78 -4.05 16.01
C GLY A 211 3.47 -3.53 16.58
N LYS A 212 3.42 -2.31 17.08
CA LYS A 212 2.22 -1.70 17.67
C LYS A 212 1.80 -0.43 16.95
N ILE A 213 0.52 -0.16 16.87
CA ILE A 213 0.01 1.17 16.54
C ILE A 213 0.12 2.00 17.82
N ILE A 214 1.07 2.96 17.83
CA ILE A 214 1.34 3.80 18.99
C ILE A 214 0.56 5.10 18.98
N GLU A 215 0.08 5.52 17.81
CA GLU A 215 -0.79 6.67 17.64
C GLU A 215 -1.58 6.53 16.35
N GLU A 216 -2.84 6.93 16.35
CA GLU A 216 -3.67 7.01 15.16
C GLU A 216 -4.64 8.18 15.26
N ASN A 217 -4.76 8.98 14.22
CA ASN A 217 -5.68 10.11 14.15
C ASN A 217 -5.83 10.64 12.71
N TYR A 218 -6.73 11.60 12.52
CA TYR A 218 -6.77 12.40 11.31
C TYR A 218 -5.42 13.07 11.06
N THR A 219 -5.05 13.18 9.78
CA THR A 219 -3.74 13.68 9.35
C THR A 219 -3.38 15.01 10.00
N ASP A 220 -4.30 15.98 10.01
CA ASP A 220 -4.05 17.30 10.60
C ASP A 220 -3.73 17.22 12.10
N LYS A 221 -4.33 16.29 12.83
CA LYS A 221 -4.05 16.08 14.25
C LYS A 221 -2.67 15.48 14.46
N ILE A 222 -2.32 14.45 13.71
CA ILE A 222 -0.97 13.84 13.78
C ILE A 222 0.11 14.87 13.47
N MET A 223 -0.08 15.71 12.46
CA MET A 223 0.96 16.65 12.02
C MET A 223 1.09 17.88 12.93
N ASN A 224 -0.01 18.39 13.50
CA ASN A 224 0.00 19.64 14.25
C ASN A 224 0.01 19.45 15.78
N ASP A 225 -0.51 18.32 16.28
CA ASP A 225 -0.67 18.06 17.72
C ASP A 225 -0.41 16.57 18.05
N PRO A 226 0.79 16.03 17.71
CA PRO A 226 1.13 14.65 18.00
C PRO A 226 1.29 14.43 19.50
N LEU A 227 0.71 13.35 20.00
CA LEU A 227 0.73 13.00 21.43
C LEU A 227 1.97 12.17 21.79
N ASN A 228 2.33 11.21 20.92
CA ASN A 228 3.42 10.28 21.16
C ASN A 228 4.78 10.92 20.83
N ASP A 229 5.78 10.72 21.70
CA ASP A 229 7.12 11.31 21.50
C ASP A 229 7.82 10.78 20.25
N PHE A 230 7.64 9.50 19.91
CA PHE A 230 8.15 8.96 18.67
C PHE A 230 7.52 9.63 17.44
N THR A 231 6.22 9.93 17.48
CA THR A 231 5.55 10.68 16.40
C THR A 231 6.14 12.08 16.25
N LYS A 232 6.40 12.77 17.37
CA LYS A 232 7.05 14.10 17.37
C LYS A 232 8.44 14.05 16.74
N GLU A 233 9.23 13.04 17.09
CA GLU A 233 10.55 12.82 16.51
C GLU A 233 10.46 12.50 15.02
N LEU A 234 9.54 11.62 14.61
CA LEU A 234 9.33 11.26 13.22
C LEU A 234 9.02 12.49 12.35
N ILE A 235 8.15 13.40 12.83
CA ILE A 235 7.82 14.65 12.16
C ILE A 235 9.03 15.60 12.14
N LYS A 236 9.71 15.76 13.26
CA LYS A 236 10.84 16.68 13.41
C LYS A 236 12.01 16.36 12.50
N TYR A 237 12.32 15.06 12.32
CA TYR A 237 13.46 14.61 11.54
C TYR A 237 13.12 14.25 10.10
N SER A 238 11.85 14.32 9.72
CA SER A 238 11.45 14.12 8.32
C SER A 238 11.85 15.34 7.48
N PRO A 239 12.38 15.15 6.25
CA PRO A 239 12.72 16.26 5.37
C PRO A 239 11.51 17.16 5.12
N ASP A 240 11.71 18.49 5.30
CA ASP A 240 10.66 19.52 5.11
C ASP A 240 10.16 19.54 3.64
N TYR A 241 9.22 18.67 3.30
CA TYR A 241 8.65 18.58 1.95
C TYR A 241 7.80 19.82 1.62
N HIS A 242 7.22 20.47 2.64
CA HIS A 242 6.38 21.66 2.49
C HIS A 242 7.13 22.95 2.16
N ARG A 243 8.49 22.96 2.27
CA ARG A 243 9.31 24.14 1.89
C ARG A 243 9.79 24.10 0.44
N ARG A 244 9.47 23.06 -0.33
CA ARG A 244 9.94 22.86 -1.71
C ARG A 244 8.84 22.79 -2.76
N ILE A 245 7.56 23.05 -2.40
CA ILE A 245 6.45 23.10 -3.34
C ILE A 245 5.82 24.49 -3.30
#